data_e59b1df822c330a32ada96ff975ab4e0
#
_entry.id   e59b1df822c330a32ada96ff975ab4e0
#
_cell.length_a   1.000
_cell.length_b   1.000
_cell.length_c   1.000
_cell.angle_alpha   90.00
_cell.angle_beta   90.00
_cell.angle_gamma   90.00
#
_symmetry.space_group_name_H-M   'P 1'
#
loop_
_entity.id
_entity.type
_entity.pdbx_description
1 polymer ?
#
loop_
_entity_poly.entity_id
_entity_poly.type
_entity_poly.pdbx_seq_one_letter_code
_entity_poly.pdbx_strand_id
1 'polypeptide(L)'
;MTEQTKYTEDNIRSLDWKEHIRMRPGMYIGKLGDGASSDDGIYILIKEVLDNSVDEYVMGAGKTIEVSVKNETVTVRDYGRGIPLGKVVDVVSKMNTGGKYDSRAFKKSVGLNGVGTKAVNALSSYFKVQSIRDGQTAFAEFSGGNITLEEKAHDSSLRKGTKVTFVPDSDIFPKFKYRSEYIVKMIKNYVYLNTGLTIIFNGEKYFSENGLKDLLEENIADEFMLFPIIHLKGEDIEIAITYSKAQYSEEYHSFVNGQHTTQGGTHQNAFREAIVKTIREYFGKNYEASDIRKSIVSAISVKVMEPVFESQTKTKLGSTEMGGDLPTVRTFISDFVKTNLDNFLHKNPDTAEKIHKKILQAEKERKDLSGIRKLARERAKKSNLHNKKLRDCRVHLNDLKKDNRLESSLFITEGDSASGSITKSRNVNTQAVFSLKGKPLNSYNMSKKIVYENEEFNLLQAALNIEDGLENLRYNYIVIATDADVDGMHIRLLLITFFLQFFPELIKEGHLFILDTPLFRVRDKKQTFYCYSDEERKSAISKLRGKPEITRFKGLGEISPDEFVHFIGEDIRLDPVMLDKEMPIEKMLEFYMGKNTPDRQKFIIENLKIELDIVEEA
;
A
#
# COMPACT_ATOMS: atom_id res chain seq x y z
N MET A 1 17.27 38.75 -17.68
CA MET A 1 18.51 38.72 -16.86
C MET A 1 18.13 38.16 -15.52
N THR A 2 18.43 36.88 -15.28
CA THR A 2 18.23 36.20 -13.99
C THR A 2 19.32 36.69 -13.06
N GLU A 3 18.94 37.40 -11.99
CA GLU A 3 19.85 37.69 -10.89
C GLU A 3 20.38 36.38 -10.32
N GLN A 4 21.66 36.12 -10.57
CA GLN A 4 22.40 35.08 -9.87
C GLN A 4 22.46 35.49 -8.39
N THR A 5 21.65 34.84 -7.55
CA THR A 5 21.74 34.95 -6.09
C THR A 5 23.14 34.51 -5.69
N LYS A 6 24.00 35.47 -5.32
CA LYS A 6 25.34 35.16 -4.77
C LYS A 6 25.15 34.36 -3.49
N TYR A 7 25.67 33.15 -3.45
CA TYR A 7 25.75 32.35 -2.24
C TYR A 7 26.82 32.94 -1.32
N THR A 8 26.40 33.53 -0.19
CA THR A 8 27.25 34.20 0.79
C THR A 8 27.04 33.57 2.18
N GLU A 9 27.90 33.93 3.14
CA GLU A 9 27.78 33.49 4.54
C GLU A 9 26.40 33.80 5.14
N ASP A 10 25.75 34.89 4.73
CA ASP A 10 24.41 35.29 5.16
C ASP A 10 23.30 34.29 4.69
N ASN A 11 23.60 33.44 3.74
CA ASN A 11 22.66 32.40 3.28
C ASN A 11 22.70 31.14 4.15
N ILE A 12 23.63 31.04 5.12
CA ILE A 12 23.76 29.92 6.03
C ILE A 12 22.95 30.23 7.31
N ARG A 13 21.86 29.49 7.53
CA ARG A 13 21.00 29.63 8.73
C ARG A 13 21.06 28.37 9.57
N SER A 14 21.18 28.54 10.89
CA SER A 14 20.88 27.49 11.86
C SER A 14 19.40 27.56 12.22
N LEU A 15 18.68 26.47 12.01
CA LEU A 15 17.26 26.38 12.34
C LEU A 15 17.08 25.78 13.74
N ASP A 16 16.11 26.31 14.49
CA ASP A 16 15.60 25.64 15.69
C ASP A 16 14.91 24.33 15.27
N TRP A 17 14.84 23.35 16.19
CA TRP A 17 14.28 22.02 15.93
C TRP A 17 12.85 22.07 15.38
N LYS A 18 11.98 22.92 15.91
CA LYS A 18 10.58 23.09 15.47
C LYS A 18 10.50 23.74 14.09
N GLU A 19 11.35 24.74 13.82
CA GLU A 19 11.43 25.37 12.51
C GLU A 19 11.91 24.37 11.46
N HIS A 20 12.91 23.55 11.79
CA HIS A 20 13.40 22.52 10.90
C HIS A 20 12.32 21.47 10.58
N ILE A 21 11.57 21.00 11.61
CA ILE A 21 10.47 20.03 11.41
C ILE A 21 9.38 20.63 10.53
N ARG A 22 8.97 21.89 10.77
CA ARG A 22 7.94 22.58 9.99
C ARG A 22 8.38 22.86 8.56
N MET A 23 9.66 23.15 8.33
CA MET A 23 10.22 23.42 7.00
C MET A 23 10.44 22.14 6.21
N ARG A 24 10.73 21.02 6.87
CA ARG A 24 11.05 19.72 6.26
C ARG A 24 10.24 18.57 6.88
N PRO A 25 8.89 18.67 6.94
CA PRO A 25 8.06 17.67 7.61
C PRO A 25 8.22 16.27 7.01
N GLY A 26 8.47 16.17 5.70
CA GLY A 26 8.67 14.90 5.00
C GLY A 26 9.83 14.05 5.55
N MET A 27 10.84 14.65 6.18
CA MET A 27 11.93 13.90 6.83
C MET A 27 11.48 13.16 8.09
N TYR A 28 10.40 13.60 8.73
CA TYR A 28 9.90 13.07 10.01
C TYR A 28 8.67 12.21 9.87
N ILE A 29 7.76 12.58 8.97
CA ILE A 29 6.44 11.95 8.81
C ILE A 29 6.19 11.41 7.39
N GLY A 30 7.19 11.47 6.50
CA GLY A 30 7.05 11.05 5.12
C GLY A 30 6.15 11.98 4.29
N LYS A 31 5.33 11.43 3.43
CA LYS A 31 4.42 12.17 2.56
C LYS A 31 3.39 12.96 3.38
N LEU A 32 3.19 14.25 3.08
CA LEU A 32 2.18 15.05 3.78
C LEU A 32 0.77 14.53 3.52
N GLY A 33 0.34 14.52 2.28
CA GLY A 33 -0.96 14.04 1.83
C GLY A 33 -2.16 14.82 2.37
N ASP A 34 -3.35 14.43 1.92
CA ASP A 34 -4.64 15.02 2.32
C ASP A 34 -5.52 14.04 3.12
N GLY A 35 -5.01 12.87 3.47
CA GLY A 35 -5.71 11.79 4.15
C GLY A 35 -6.35 10.76 3.21
N ALA A 36 -6.12 10.88 1.91
CA ALA A 36 -6.63 9.90 0.93
C ALA A 36 -5.84 8.59 0.93
N SER A 37 -4.62 8.57 1.49
CA SER A 37 -3.76 7.39 1.57
C SER A 37 -3.41 7.07 3.03
N SER A 38 -3.32 5.78 3.37
CA SER A 38 -2.99 5.31 4.72
C SER A 38 -1.57 5.64 5.18
N ASP A 39 -0.68 6.06 4.27
CA ASP A 39 0.70 6.49 4.52
C ASP A 39 0.86 8.01 4.58
N ASP A 40 -0.23 8.77 4.48
CA ASP A 40 -0.19 10.22 4.62
C ASP A 40 0.23 10.64 6.05
N GLY A 41 0.97 11.72 6.13
CA GLY A 41 1.60 12.20 7.36
C GLY A 41 0.65 12.42 8.53
N ILE A 42 -0.61 12.78 8.28
CA ILE A 42 -1.62 12.92 9.34
C ILE A 42 -1.85 11.62 10.13
N TYR A 43 -1.75 10.45 9.47
CA TYR A 43 -1.85 9.15 10.16
C TYR A 43 -0.56 8.80 10.89
N ILE A 44 0.60 9.26 10.39
CA ILE A 44 1.88 9.10 11.09
C ILE A 44 1.88 9.90 12.40
N LEU A 45 1.24 11.08 12.45
CA LEU A 45 1.06 11.82 13.72
C LEU A 45 0.29 11.01 14.76
N ILE A 46 -0.81 10.36 14.37
CA ILE A 46 -1.58 9.46 15.26
C ILE A 46 -0.71 8.30 15.71
N LYS A 47 0.01 7.69 14.76
CA LYS A 47 0.88 6.55 15.00
C LYS A 47 1.97 6.84 16.03
N GLU A 48 2.65 7.98 15.93
CA GLU A 48 3.73 8.35 16.86
C GLU A 48 3.22 8.53 18.31
N VAL A 49 1.98 8.98 18.51
CA VAL A 49 1.37 9.05 19.83
C VAL A 49 0.93 7.66 20.31
N LEU A 50 0.34 6.84 19.44
CA LEU A 50 -0.05 5.46 19.76
C LEU A 50 1.17 4.60 20.09
N ASP A 51 2.27 4.70 19.35
CA ASP A 51 3.50 3.95 19.62
C ASP A 51 3.99 4.17 21.07
N ASN A 52 3.91 5.40 21.57
CA ASN A 52 4.29 5.67 22.97
C ASN A 52 3.34 5.03 24.00
N SER A 53 2.04 5.01 23.70
CA SER A 53 1.03 4.37 24.56
C SER A 53 1.15 2.84 24.54
N VAL A 54 1.47 2.26 23.38
CA VAL A 54 1.72 0.81 23.22
C VAL A 54 3.02 0.40 23.92
N ASP A 55 4.06 1.24 23.88
CA ASP A 55 5.30 0.96 24.62
C ASP A 55 5.07 0.84 26.14
N GLU A 56 4.16 1.63 26.72
CA GLU A 56 3.77 1.47 28.13
C GLU A 56 3.13 0.10 28.39
N TYR A 57 2.28 -0.39 27.48
CA TYR A 57 1.72 -1.73 27.55
C TYR A 57 2.79 -2.82 27.47
N VAL A 58 3.72 -2.71 26.51
CA VAL A 58 4.84 -3.67 26.35
C VAL A 58 5.72 -3.71 27.60
N MET A 59 5.85 -2.59 28.30
CA MET A 59 6.56 -2.49 29.59
C MET A 59 5.72 -3.01 30.77
N GLY A 60 4.55 -3.60 30.52
CA GLY A 60 3.67 -4.17 31.54
C GLY A 60 2.78 -3.14 32.27
N ALA A 61 2.69 -1.92 31.76
CA ALA A 61 1.91 -0.85 32.38
C ALA A 61 0.71 -0.45 31.52
N GLY A 62 -0.50 -0.62 32.08
CA GLY A 62 -1.75 -0.34 31.38
C GLY A 62 -2.17 -1.48 30.43
N LYS A 63 -3.47 -1.65 30.23
CA LYS A 63 -4.02 -2.66 29.30
C LYS A 63 -5.05 -2.07 28.36
N THR A 64 -5.30 -0.77 28.47
CA THR A 64 -6.31 -0.07 27.68
C THR A 64 -5.74 1.24 27.16
N ILE A 65 -5.99 1.52 25.89
CA ILE A 65 -5.70 2.80 25.23
C ILE A 65 -7.01 3.30 24.65
N GLU A 66 -7.34 4.56 24.89
CA GLU A 66 -8.50 5.21 24.31
C GLU A 66 -8.04 6.19 23.21
N VAL A 67 -8.64 6.08 22.04
CA VAL A 67 -8.37 6.95 20.89
C VAL A 67 -9.68 7.60 20.46
N SER A 68 -9.67 8.89 20.30
CA SER A 68 -10.82 9.64 19.80
C SER A 68 -10.37 10.58 18.71
N VAL A 69 -11.07 10.52 17.57
CA VAL A 69 -10.90 11.47 16.46
C VAL A 69 -12.26 12.14 16.23
N LYS A 70 -12.33 13.43 16.53
CA LYS A 70 -13.54 14.24 16.33
C LYS A 70 -13.18 15.43 15.48
N ASN A 71 -13.71 15.48 14.26
CA ASN A 71 -13.27 16.41 13.23
C ASN A 71 -11.76 16.26 13.01
N GLU A 72 -10.97 17.32 13.26
CA GLU A 72 -9.52 17.35 13.12
C GLU A 72 -8.79 17.08 14.44
N THR A 73 -9.50 17.01 15.57
CA THR A 73 -8.92 16.80 16.91
C THR A 73 -8.73 15.33 17.20
N VAL A 74 -7.50 14.96 17.47
CA VAL A 74 -7.10 13.62 17.91
C VAL A 74 -6.79 13.64 19.40
N THR A 75 -7.31 12.67 20.14
CA THR A 75 -6.98 12.45 21.55
C THR A 75 -6.60 10.98 21.73
N VAL A 76 -5.44 10.74 22.34
CA VAL A 76 -4.97 9.41 22.76
C VAL A 76 -4.74 9.43 24.26
N ARG A 77 -5.29 8.46 24.95
CA ARG A 77 -5.20 8.28 26.41
C ARG A 77 -4.74 6.85 26.74
N ASP A 78 -3.58 6.72 27.36
CA ASP A 78 -3.15 5.47 27.99
C ASP A 78 -3.37 5.48 29.50
N TYR A 79 -3.26 4.31 30.09
CA TYR A 79 -3.32 4.09 31.55
C TYR A 79 -2.01 3.46 32.05
N GLY A 80 -0.90 3.85 31.42
CA GLY A 80 0.45 3.46 31.78
C GLY A 80 0.98 4.12 33.05
N ARG A 81 2.30 4.24 33.13
CA ARG A 81 3.00 4.84 34.30
C ARG A 81 2.87 6.36 34.38
N GLY A 82 2.60 6.99 33.26
CA GLY A 82 2.67 8.43 33.09
C GLY A 82 4.10 8.96 32.94
N ILE A 83 4.28 10.10 32.26
CA ILE A 83 5.55 10.82 32.14
C ILE A 83 5.92 11.39 33.52
N PRO A 84 7.20 11.33 33.97
CA PRO A 84 7.63 12.03 35.17
C PRO A 84 7.21 13.51 35.14
N LEU A 85 6.48 13.97 36.17
CA LEU A 85 5.77 15.26 36.13
C LEU A 85 6.68 16.45 35.85
N GLY A 86 7.92 16.46 36.40
CA GLY A 86 8.90 17.49 36.10
C GLY A 86 9.55 17.42 34.71
N LYS A 87 9.13 16.46 33.87
CA LYS A 87 9.70 16.24 32.51
C LYS A 87 8.66 16.30 31.38
N VAL A 88 7.43 16.65 31.72
CA VAL A 88 6.30 16.67 30.75
C VAL A 88 6.62 17.58 29.56
N VAL A 89 7.13 18.79 29.81
CA VAL A 89 7.55 19.73 28.76
C VAL A 89 8.76 19.20 28.00
N ASP A 90 9.82 18.76 28.71
CA ASP A 90 11.09 18.36 28.09
C ASP A 90 10.90 17.20 27.10
N VAL A 91 10.07 16.20 27.45
CA VAL A 91 9.83 15.01 26.62
C VAL A 91 9.18 15.33 25.28
N VAL A 92 8.36 16.37 25.18
CA VAL A 92 7.62 16.72 23.96
C VAL A 92 8.19 17.92 23.21
N SER A 93 9.20 18.62 23.78
CA SER A 93 9.73 19.87 23.20
C SER A 93 11.25 19.94 23.08
N LYS A 94 12.01 19.03 23.70
CA LYS A 94 13.47 19.03 23.59
C LYS A 94 13.96 17.85 22.79
N MET A 95 14.74 18.10 21.73
CA MET A 95 15.38 17.04 20.94
C MET A 95 16.31 16.19 21.82
N ASN A 96 16.46 14.93 21.42
CA ASN A 96 17.29 13.98 22.14
C ASN A 96 16.93 13.80 23.64
N THR A 97 15.66 14.01 23.98
CA THR A 97 15.12 13.79 25.33
C THR A 97 14.08 12.70 25.29
N GLY A 98 14.28 11.65 26.07
CA GLY A 98 13.35 10.49 26.16
C GLY A 98 13.90 9.42 27.10
N GLY A 99 13.04 8.63 27.69
CA GLY A 99 13.43 7.50 28.57
C GLY A 99 13.90 6.27 27.80
N LYS A 100 13.85 6.28 26.48
CA LYS A 100 14.16 5.12 25.61
C LYS A 100 15.64 4.96 25.28
N TYR A 101 16.48 5.91 25.64
CA TYR A 101 17.94 5.83 25.48
C TYR A 101 18.60 4.86 26.47
N ASP A 102 17.94 4.52 27.59
CA ASP A 102 18.41 3.47 28.48
C ASP A 102 17.90 2.10 27.95
N SER A 103 18.81 1.37 27.29
CA SER A 103 18.54 0.06 26.70
C SER A 103 18.02 -0.98 27.73
N ARG A 104 18.27 -0.77 29.04
CA ARG A 104 17.77 -1.66 30.09
C ARG A 104 16.28 -1.53 30.32
N ALA A 105 15.72 -0.33 30.13
CA ALA A 105 14.30 -0.05 30.33
C ALA A 105 13.45 -0.33 29.09
N PHE A 106 14.00 -0.16 27.87
CA PHE A 106 13.25 -0.19 26.61
C PHE A 106 13.96 -1.01 25.51
N LYS A 107 14.50 -2.18 25.85
CA LYS A 107 15.32 -3.01 24.94
C LYS A 107 14.71 -3.31 23.56
N LYS A 108 13.41 -3.32 23.44
CA LYS A 108 12.67 -3.72 22.22
C LYS A 108 11.59 -2.69 21.82
N SER A 109 11.77 -1.42 22.22
CA SER A 109 10.87 -0.33 21.85
C SER A 109 11.07 0.12 20.39
N VAL A 110 10.07 0.70 19.80
CA VAL A 110 10.05 1.17 18.40
C VAL A 110 10.57 2.60 18.27
N GLY A 111 10.29 3.44 19.24
CA GLY A 111 10.58 4.88 19.18
C GLY A 111 11.96 5.25 19.70
N LEU A 112 13.05 4.70 19.14
CA LEU A 112 14.41 4.90 19.62
C LEU A 112 14.94 6.33 19.41
N ASN A 113 14.50 7.03 18.36
CA ASN A 113 15.03 8.34 17.99
C ASN A 113 14.54 9.49 18.85
N GLY A 114 13.52 9.30 19.68
CA GLY A 114 12.97 10.32 20.57
C GLY A 114 12.45 11.59 19.87
N VAL A 115 12.09 11.52 18.58
CA VAL A 115 11.66 12.68 17.76
C VAL A 115 10.17 12.68 17.43
N GLY A 116 9.48 11.53 17.48
CA GLY A 116 8.10 11.41 17.00
C GLY A 116 7.12 12.37 17.66
N THR A 117 7.03 12.37 18.99
CA THR A 117 6.13 13.29 19.72
C THR A 117 6.49 14.76 19.49
N LYS A 118 7.79 15.08 19.26
CA LYS A 118 8.21 16.45 18.92
C LYS A 118 7.72 16.84 17.53
N ALA A 119 7.73 15.89 16.59
CA ALA A 119 7.16 16.10 15.26
C ALA A 119 5.65 16.38 15.36
N VAL A 120 4.91 15.59 16.15
CA VAL A 120 3.48 15.84 16.39
C VAL A 120 3.26 17.24 16.97
N ASN A 121 4.03 17.61 17.99
CA ASN A 121 3.94 18.94 18.62
C ASN A 121 4.22 20.08 17.63
N ALA A 122 5.35 20.00 16.88
CA ALA A 122 5.76 21.05 15.94
C ALA A 122 4.80 21.20 14.74
N LEU A 123 4.15 20.08 14.32
CA LEU A 123 3.26 20.04 13.16
C LEU A 123 1.77 20.22 13.53
N SER A 124 1.48 20.63 14.78
CA SER A 124 0.13 20.84 15.27
C SER A 124 -0.12 22.32 15.59
N SER A 125 -1.28 22.85 15.19
CA SER A 125 -1.77 24.18 15.61
C SER A 125 -2.14 24.20 17.09
N TYR A 126 -2.57 23.05 17.63
CA TYR A 126 -2.80 22.83 19.06
C TYR A 126 -2.23 21.46 19.46
N PHE A 127 -1.45 21.43 20.52
CA PHE A 127 -0.92 20.20 21.12
C PHE A 127 -0.99 20.33 22.64
N LYS A 128 -1.56 19.32 23.30
CA LYS A 128 -1.62 19.23 24.77
C LYS A 128 -1.13 17.86 25.21
N VAL A 129 -0.23 17.85 26.17
CA VAL A 129 0.20 16.66 26.88
C VAL A 129 -0.15 16.79 28.36
N GLN A 130 -0.83 15.77 28.91
CA GLN A 130 -1.13 15.67 30.33
C GLN A 130 -0.59 14.35 30.86
N SER A 131 0.15 14.41 31.94
CA SER A 131 0.62 13.24 32.67
C SER A 131 -0.06 13.17 34.03
N ILE A 132 -0.52 11.98 34.39
CA ILE A 132 -1.11 11.67 35.70
C ILE A 132 -0.31 10.55 36.32
N ARG A 133 0.31 10.83 37.47
CA ARG A 133 1.21 9.89 38.14
C ARG A 133 1.22 10.15 39.66
N ASP A 134 1.22 9.09 40.44
CA ASP A 134 1.37 9.12 41.91
C ASP A 134 0.36 10.05 42.60
N GLY A 135 -0.91 10.09 42.12
CA GLY A 135 -1.97 10.95 42.64
C GLY A 135 -1.86 12.43 42.27
N GLN A 136 -0.96 12.78 41.36
CA GLN A 136 -0.76 14.16 40.88
C GLN A 136 -0.87 14.21 39.36
N THR A 137 -1.14 15.42 38.84
CA THR A 137 -1.18 15.70 37.39
C THR A 137 -0.37 16.94 37.05
N ALA A 138 0.24 16.92 35.87
CA ALA A 138 0.84 18.10 35.25
C ALA A 138 0.52 18.09 33.75
N PHE A 139 0.37 19.26 33.14
CA PHE A 139 0.17 19.36 31.70
C PHE A 139 0.87 20.53 31.06
N ALA A 140 1.07 20.48 29.77
CA ALA A 140 1.54 21.58 28.96
C ALA A 140 0.79 21.66 27.63
N GLU A 141 0.58 22.86 27.14
CA GLU A 141 -0.05 23.16 25.85
C GLU A 141 0.92 23.92 24.96
N PHE A 142 0.81 23.65 23.66
CA PHE A 142 1.70 24.19 22.64
C PHE A 142 0.93 24.58 21.39
N SER A 143 1.50 25.48 20.60
CA SER A 143 1.09 25.82 19.26
C SER A 143 2.32 25.88 18.35
N GLY A 144 2.36 25.05 17.28
CA GLY A 144 3.52 24.96 16.38
C GLY A 144 4.85 24.67 17.09
N GLY A 145 4.82 23.89 18.18
CA GLY A 145 5.99 23.59 19.01
C GLY A 145 6.36 24.65 20.05
N ASN A 146 5.66 25.79 20.08
CA ASN A 146 5.86 26.84 21.08
C ASN A 146 4.93 26.59 22.27
N ILE A 147 5.48 26.66 23.49
CA ILE A 147 4.68 26.50 24.72
C ILE A 147 3.73 27.70 24.88
N THR A 148 2.46 27.42 25.12
CA THR A 148 1.42 28.44 25.35
C THR A 148 0.93 28.45 26.79
N LEU A 149 0.93 27.26 27.43
CA LEU A 149 0.51 27.12 28.82
C LEU A 149 1.28 25.96 29.47
N GLU A 150 1.71 26.13 30.69
CA GLU A 150 2.29 25.09 31.53
C GLU A 150 1.64 25.10 32.91
N GLU A 151 1.12 23.96 33.34
CA GLU A 151 0.62 23.77 34.69
C GLU A 151 1.47 22.72 35.41
N LYS A 152 2.08 23.17 36.51
CA LYS A 152 2.93 22.33 37.35
C LYS A 152 2.12 21.30 38.11
N ALA A 153 2.81 20.31 38.66
CA ALA A 153 2.22 19.21 39.39
C ALA A 153 1.30 19.67 40.53
N HIS A 154 0.08 19.17 40.53
CA HIS A 154 -0.92 19.36 41.59
C HIS A 154 -1.71 18.06 41.79
N ASP A 155 -2.39 17.95 42.94
CA ASP A 155 -3.13 16.73 43.30
C ASP A 155 -4.27 16.45 42.33
N SER A 156 -4.47 15.16 42.02
CA SER A 156 -5.46 14.73 41.08
C SER A 156 -6.04 13.35 41.44
N SER A 157 -7.35 13.21 41.32
CA SER A 157 -8.06 11.95 41.45
C SER A 157 -8.13 11.12 40.17
N LEU A 158 -7.58 11.62 39.07
CA LEU A 158 -7.59 10.94 37.78
C LEU A 158 -6.72 9.69 37.83
N ARG A 159 -7.13 8.67 37.06
CA ARG A 159 -6.33 7.46 36.89
C ARG A 159 -4.99 7.80 36.22
N LYS A 160 -3.92 7.17 36.71
CA LYS A 160 -2.56 7.31 36.16
C LYS A 160 -2.48 7.06 34.65
N GLY A 161 -1.48 7.63 33.99
CA GLY A 161 -1.16 7.45 32.59
C GLY A 161 -0.93 8.78 31.86
N THR A 162 -0.90 8.76 30.52
CA THR A 162 -0.65 9.94 29.70
C THR A 162 -1.84 10.21 28.79
N LYS A 163 -2.20 11.48 28.60
CA LYS A 163 -3.20 11.92 27.63
C LYS A 163 -2.55 12.95 26.71
N VAL A 164 -2.61 12.69 25.42
CA VAL A 164 -2.16 13.61 24.36
C VAL A 164 -3.37 14.00 23.53
N THR A 165 -3.52 15.30 23.29
CA THR A 165 -4.54 15.85 22.38
C THR A 165 -3.86 16.77 21.39
N PHE A 166 -4.14 16.64 20.09
CA PHE A 166 -3.55 17.50 19.08
C PHE A 166 -4.50 17.75 17.90
N VAL A 167 -4.25 18.86 17.22
CA VAL A 167 -4.91 19.27 15.98
C VAL A 167 -3.80 19.56 14.97
N PRO A 168 -3.69 18.81 13.86
CA PRO A 168 -2.71 19.11 12.82
C PRO A 168 -2.84 20.55 12.32
N ASP A 169 -1.73 21.16 11.96
CA ASP A 169 -1.71 22.55 11.49
C ASP A 169 -2.18 22.64 10.03
N SER A 170 -3.25 23.40 9.80
CA SER A 170 -3.84 23.58 8.47
C SER A 170 -2.91 24.26 7.46
N ASP A 171 -1.90 25.02 7.92
CA ASP A 171 -0.88 25.61 7.05
C ASP A 171 0.07 24.55 6.47
N ILE A 172 0.21 23.41 7.15
CA ILE A 172 1.05 22.28 6.73
C ILE A 172 0.20 21.20 6.05
N PHE A 173 -1.01 20.97 6.56
CA PHE A 173 -1.95 19.95 6.05
C PHE A 173 -3.22 20.65 5.53
N PRO A 174 -3.18 21.27 4.34
CA PRO A 174 -4.35 21.95 3.81
C PRO A 174 -5.45 20.96 3.41
N LYS A 175 -6.69 21.18 3.91
CA LYS A 175 -7.89 20.42 3.51
C LYS A 175 -7.82 18.92 3.74
N PHE A 176 -7.05 18.44 4.72
CA PHE A 176 -6.99 17.02 5.04
C PHE A 176 -8.30 16.52 5.67
N LYS A 177 -8.54 15.21 5.53
CA LYS A 177 -9.65 14.53 6.17
C LYS A 177 -9.21 13.15 6.68
N TYR A 178 -9.46 12.87 7.95
CA TYR A 178 -9.26 11.54 8.50
C TYR A 178 -10.30 10.56 7.95
N ARG A 179 -9.83 9.40 7.48
CA ARG A 179 -10.67 8.25 7.15
C ARG A 179 -10.57 7.24 8.28
N SER A 180 -11.71 6.90 8.87
CA SER A 180 -11.77 5.99 10.02
C SER A 180 -11.22 4.61 9.69
N GLU A 181 -11.41 4.13 8.45
CA GLU A 181 -10.90 2.86 7.98
C GLU A 181 -9.38 2.71 8.15
N TYR A 182 -8.59 3.76 7.86
CA TYR A 182 -7.13 3.70 8.00
C TYR A 182 -6.69 3.69 9.46
N ILE A 183 -7.43 4.40 10.32
CA ILE A 183 -7.17 4.41 11.77
C ILE A 183 -7.54 3.06 12.38
N VAL A 184 -8.70 2.49 12.01
CA VAL A 184 -9.14 1.17 12.45
C VAL A 184 -8.12 0.11 12.06
N LYS A 185 -7.63 0.12 10.81
CA LYS A 185 -6.61 -0.81 10.36
C LYS A 185 -5.31 -0.70 11.16
N MET A 186 -4.86 0.52 11.44
CA MET A 186 -3.70 0.76 12.30
C MET A 186 -3.93 0.18 13.70
N ILE A 187 -5.08 0.43 14.30
CA ILE A 187 -5.47 -0.08 15.63
C ILE A 187 -5.53 -1.60 15.64
N LYS A 188 -6.11 -2.22 14.63
CA LYS A 188 -6.16 -3.69 14.50
C LYS A 188 -4.77 -4.30 14.46
N ASN A 189 -3.83 -3.73 13.71
CA ASN A 189 -2.44 -4.17 13.73
C ASN A 189 -1.83 -4.12 15.14
N TYR A 190 -2.08 -3.05 15.91
CA TYR A 190 -1.58 -2.95 17.29
C TYR A 190 -2.15 -4.03 18.18
N VAL A 191 -3.44 -4.34 18.13
CA VAL A 191 -4.03 -5.37 18.98
C VAL A 191 -3.60 -6.77 18.57
N TYR A 192 -3.38 -7.04 17.28
CA TYR A 192 -2.83 -8.31 16.81
C TYR A 192 -1.38 -8.53 17.26
N LEU A 193 -0.59 -7.48 17.30
CA LEU A 193 0.83 -7.56 17.71
C LEU A 193 1.02 -7.53 19.22
N ASN A 194 -0.02 -7.18 19.98
CA ASN A 194 0.01 -7.02 21.43
C ASN A 194 -1.21 -7.72 22.06
N THR A 195 -1.20 -9.06 22.04
CA THR A 195 -2.30 -9.88 22.61
C THR A 195 -2.63 -9.48 24.04
N GLY A 196 -3.90 -9.19 24.31
CA GLY A 196 -4.36 -8.71 25.62
C GLY A 196 -4.43 -7.19 25.77
N LEU A 197 -3.90 -6.43 24.81
CA LEU A 197 -4.12 -4.99 24.72
C LEU A 197 -5.53 -4.71 24.20
N THR A 198 -6.24 -3.80 24.85
CA THR A 198 -7.52 -3.26 24.39
C THR A 198 -7.32 -1.85 23.89
N ILE A 199 -7.74 -1.55 22.67
CA ILE A 199 -7.82 -0.16 22.15
C ILE A 199 -9.28 0.18 21.92
N ILE A 200 -9.73 1.30 22.44
CA ILE A 200 -11.09 1.82 22.26
C ILE A 200 -11.02 3.02 21.31
N PHE A 201 -11.58 2.89 20.12
CA PHE A 201 -11.60 3.96 19.13
C PHE A 201 -13.02 4.51 18.96
N ASN A 202 -13.23 5.77 19.28
CA ASN A 202 -14.54 6.44 19.23
C ASN A 202 -15.67 5.66 19.93
N GLY A 203 -15.34 4.90 20.98
CA GLY A 203 -16.28 4.08 21.74
C GLY A 203 -16.34 2.60 21.32
N GLU A 204 -15.80 2.24 20.17
CA GLU A 204 -15.72 0.85 19.71
C GLU A 204 -14.45 0.17 20.24
N LYS A 205 -14.62 -1.06 20.72
CA LYS A 205 -13.54 -1.84 21.36
C LYS A 205 -12.86 -2.77 20.35
N TYR A 206 -11.53 -2.71 20.28
CA TYR A 206 -10.66 -3.58 19.50
C TYR A 206 -9.77 -4.38 20.45
N PHE A 207 -9.67 -5.69 20.21
CA PHE A 207 -8.94 -6.62 21.05
C PHE A 207 -8.63 -7.89 20.26
N SER A 208 -7.49 -8.55 20.56
CA SER A 208 -7.12 -9.83 19.97
C SER A 208 -6.63 -10.78 21.07
N GLU A 209 -7.08 -12.04 21.02
CA GLU A 209 -6.65 -13.12 21.90
C GLU A 209 -5.50 -13.93 21.30
N ASN A 210 -5.53 -14.14 19.98
CA ASN A 210 -4.65 -15.07 19.28
C ASN A 210 -3.60 -14.37 18.40
N GLY A 211 -3.50 -13.04 18.43
CA GLY A 211 -2.43 -12.30 17.77
C GLY A 211 -2.43 -12.43 16.24
N LEU A 212 -1.30 -12.89 15.67
CA LEU A 212 -1.17 -13.03 14.21
C LEU A 212 -2.13 -14.07 13.61
N LYS A 213 -2.66 -15.00 14.41
CA LYS A 213 -3.69 -15.91 13.96
C LYS A 213 -4.97 -15.14 13.62
N ASP A 214 -5.44 -14.26 14.52
CA ASP A 214 -6.63 -13.44 14.32
C ASP A 214 -6.44 -12.49 13.12
N LEU A 215 -5.21 -11.98 12.92
CA LEU A 215 -4.87 -11.16 11.74
C LEU A 215 -5.09 -11.95 10.44
N LEU A 216 -4.64 -13.20 10.36
CA LEU A 216 -4.84 -13.99 9.15
C LEU A 216 -6.30 -14.42 8.97
N GLU A 217 -7.03 -14.74 10.06
CA GLU A 217 -8.47 -15.07 10.01
C GLU A 217 -9.31 -13.89 9.47
N GLU A 218 -8.89 -12.66 9.71
CA GLU A 218 -9.55 -11.49 9.10
C GLU A 218 -9.21 -11.32 7.62
N ASN A 219 -7.98 -11.64 7.22
CA ASN A 219 -7.51 -11.44 5.84
C ASN A 219 -7.92 -12.55 4.89
N ILE A 220 -8.11 -13.79 5.38
CA ILE A 220 -8.54 -14.94 4.55
C ILE A 220 -9.71 -15.65 5.20
N ALA A 221 -10.84 -15.74 4.49
CA ALA A 221 -12.01 -16.46 5.00
C ALA A 221 -11.75 -17.98 5.05
N ASP A 222 -12.39 -18.67 6.00
CA ASP A 222 -12.21 -20.11 6.26
C ASP A 222 -12.40 -20.97 5.02
N GLU A 223 -13.36 -20.62 4.17
CA GLU A 223 -13.66 -21.32 2.92
C GLU A 223 -12.51 -21.30 1.92
N PHE A 224 -11.65 -20.29 1.96
CA PHE A 224 -10.46 -20.16 1.11
C PHE A 224 -9.20 -20.76 1.73
N MET A 225 -9.21 -21.11 3.01
CA MET A 225 -8.06 -21.77 3.65
C MET A 225 -7.97 -23.25 3.27
N LEU A 226 -6.78 -23.69 2.89
CA LEU A 226 -6.50 -25.10 2.59
C LEU A 226 -6.49 -25.96 3.87
N PHE A 227 -6.04 -25.39 4.97
CA PHE A 227 -6.01 -25.99 6.32
C PHE A 227 -6.05 -24.88 7.37
N PRO A 228 -6.44 -25.20 8.63
CA PRO A 228 -6.45 -24.23 9.72
C PRO A 228 -5.08 -23.58 9.91
N ILE A 229 -5.07 -22.32 10.31
CA ILE A 229 -3.83 -21.55 10.47
C ILE A 229 -2.88 -22.25 11.45
N ILE A 230 -1.66 -22.52 10.99
CA ILE A 230 -0.53 -22.95 11.82
C ILE A 230 -0.06 -21.72 12.59
N HIS A 231 -0.17 -21.74 13.91
CA HIS A 231 0.23 -20.63 14.78
C HIS A 231 1.40 -21.07 15.66
N LEU A 232 2.56 -20.42 15.49
CA LEU A 232 3.80 -20.72 16.20
C LEU A 232 4.22 -19.49 16.99
N LYS A 233 4.44 -19.66 18.30
CA LYS A 233 4.76 -18.54 19.19
C LYS A 233 6.00 -18.84 20.02
N GLY A 234 6.95 -17.90 20.01
CA GLY A 234 8.15 -17.87 20.84
C GLY A 234 8.24 -16.55 21.62
N GLU A 235 9.33 -16.33 22.33
CA GLU A 235 9.52 -15.13 23.15
C GLU A 235 9.60 -13.84 22.30
N ASP A 236 10.38 -13.88 21.22
CA ASP A 236 10.65 -12.73 20.34
C ASP A 236 10.18 -12.93 18.90
N ILE A 237 9.39 -13.97 18.66
CA ILE A 237 8.89 -14.32 17.34
C ILE A 237 7.49 -14.92 17.45
N GLU A 238 6.63 -14.47 16.55
CA GLU A 238 5.31 -15.07 16.34
C GLU A 238 5.09 -15.24 14.84
N ILE A 239 4.55 -16.39 14.45
CA ILE A 239 4.32 -16.76 13.05
C ILE A 239 2.94 -17.36 12.92
N ALA A 240 2.20 -16.96 11.90
CA ALA A 240 0.97 -17.59 11.46
C ALA A 240 1.08 -17.96 9.98
N ILE A 241 0.66 -19.17 9.59
CA ILE A 241 0.80 -19.67 8.23
C ILE A 241 -0.45 -20.46 7.85
N THR A 242 -0.97 -20.22 6.66
CA THR A 242 -1.89 -21.09 5.93
C THR A 242 -1.60 -21.06 4.43
N TYR A 243 -2.33 -21.86 3.65
CA TYR A 243 -2.30 -21.79 2.20
C TYR A 243 -3.71 -21.49 1.69
N SER A 244 -3.80 -20.64 0.69
CA SER A 244 -5.06 -20.39 0.01
C SER A 244 -5.38 -21.52 -0.98
N LYS A 245 -6.66 -21.89 -1.09
CA LYS A 245 -7.14 -22.83 -2.13
C LYS A 245 -7.07 -22.20 -3.52
N ALA A 246 -7.39 -20.92 -3.63
CA ALA A 246 -7.62 -20.21 -4.90
C ALA A 246 -6.47 -19.27 -5.31
N GLN A 247 -5.72 -18.70 -4.35
CA GLN A 247 -4.67 -17.72 -4.62
C GLN A 247 -3.46 -18.37 -5.32
N TYR A 248 -2.88 -17.66 -6.28
CA TYR A 248 -1.68 -18.12 -7.02
C TYR A 248 -0.39 -17.42 -6.58
N SER A 249 -0.48 -16.27 -5.92
CA SER A 249 0.64 -15.51 -5.37
C SER A 249 0.89 -15.82 -3.90
N GLU A 250 2.09 -15.53 -3.44
CA GLU A 250 2.46 -15.56 -2.02
C GLU A 250 2.06 -14.23 -1.35
N GLU A 251 1.54 -14.28 -0.11
CA GLU A 251 1.18 -13.12 0.67
C GLU A 251 1.88 -13.16 2.04
N TYR A 252 2.51 -12.04 2.41
CA TYR A 252 3.27 -11.90 3.65
C TYR A 252 2.90 -10.62 4.38
N HIS A 253 2.46 -10.76 5.63
CA HIS A 253 2.33 -9.66 6.57
C HIS A 253 3.51 -9.70 7.52
N SER A 254 4.41 -8.72 7.46
CA SER A 254 5.64 -8.75 8.25
C SER A 254 5.76 -7.56 9.18
N PHE A 255 6.22 -7.84 10.41
CA PHE A 255 6.29 -6.86 11.48
C PHE A 255 7.61 -6.97 12.25
N VAL A 256 8.13 -5.81 12.66
CA VAL A 256 9.32 -5.71 13.52
C VAL A 256 9.03 -4.74 14.65
N ASN A 257 9.14 -5.20 15.91
CA ASN A 257 8.87 -4.40 17.11
C ASN A 257 7.50 -3.67 17.07
N GLY A 258 6.46 -4.30 16.51
CA GLY A 258 5.15 -3.69 16.36
C GLY A 258 4.99 -2.79 15.12
N GLN A 259 6.02 -2.61 14.30
CA GLN A 259 5.94 -1.83 13.05
C GLN A 259 5.62 -2.74 11.87
N HIS A 260 4.63 -2.36 11.08
CA HIS A 260 4.31 -3.04 9.82
C HIS A 260 5.36 -2.70 8.76
N THR A 261 6.15 -3.70 8.36
CA THR A 261 7.16 -3.57 7.33
C THR A 261 6.57 -3.90 5.97
N THR A 262 5.87 -2.93 5.37
CA THR A 262 5.13 -3.13 4.11
C THR A 262 6.01 -3.54 2.92
N GLN A 263 7.31 -3.22 2.98
CA GLN A 263 8.32 -3.62 1.99
C GLN A 263 9.18 -4.80 2.48
N GLY A 264 8.79 -5.45 3.59
CA GLY A 264 9.49 -6.59 4.13
C GLY A 264 10.86 -6.24 4.76
N GLY A 265 11.89 -6.95 4.34
CA GLY A 265 13.26 -6.80 4.84
C GLY A 265 13.91 -8.13 5.16
N THR A 266 15.03 -8.07 5.91
CA THR A 266 15.87 -9.24 6.23
C THR A 266 15.09 -10.37 6.93
N HIS A 267 14.17 -10.03 7.84
CA HIS A 267 13.35 -11.00 8.58
C HIS A 267 12.34 -11.72 7.68
N GLN A 268 11.67 -11.01 6.76
CA GLN A 268 10.73 -11.64 5.82
C GLN A 268 11.47 -12.57 4.85
N ASN A 269 12.63 -12.15 4.35
CA ASN A 269 13.46 -12.98 3.47
C ASN A 269 13.94 -14.24 4.18
N ALA A 270 14.44 -14.10 5.43
CA ALA A 270 14.84 -15.22 6.26
C ALA A 270 13.69 -16.21 6.50
N PHE A 271 12.50 -15.71 6.75
CA PHE A 271 11.29 -16.52 6.94
C PHE A 271 10.91 -17.29 5.67
N ARG A 272 10.90 -16.63 4.51
CA ARG A 272 10.64 -17.28 3.21
C ARG A 272 11.62 -18.41 2.93
N GLU A 273 12.90 -18.20 3.21
CA GLU A 273 13.94 -19.23 3.06
C GLU A 273 13.77 -20.37 4.07
N ALA A 274 13.47 -20.05 5.33
CA ALA A 274 13.32 -21.02 6.39
C ALA A 274 12.17 -22.00 6.13
N ILE A 275 11.01 -21.50 5.67
CA ILE A 275 9.88 -22.35 5.28
C ILE A 275 10.30 -23.34 4.19
N VAL A 276 10.94 -22.86 3.14
CA VAL A 276 11.38 -23.70 2.02
C VAL A 276 12.34 -24.78 2.48
N LYS A 277 13.31 -24.42 3.30
CA LYS A 277 14.29 -25.36 3.83
C LYS A 277 13.63 -26.43 4.70
N THR A 278 12.79 -26.03 5.64
CA THR A 278 12.09 -26.94 6.57
C THR A 278 11.18 -27.92 5.81
N ILE A 279 10.41 -27.44 4.83
CA ILE A 279 9.52 -28.28 4.03
C ILE A 279 10.31 -29.29 3.19
N ARG A 280 11.46 -28.88 2.59
CA ARG A 280 12.34 -29.79 1.85
C ARG A 280 12.93 -30.87 2.75
N GLU A 281 13.39 -30.50 3.94
CA GLU A 281 13.95 -31.45 4.92
C GLU A 281 12.87 -32.44 5.39
N TYR A 282 11.66 -31.95 5.74
CA TYR A 282 10.55 -32.79 6.19
C TYR A 282 10.12 -33.84 5.17
N PHE A 283 9.98 -33.47 3.90
CA PHE A 283 9.57 -34.41 2.84
C PHE A 283 10.75 -35.15 2.18
N GLY A 284 11.98 -34.85 2.54
CA GLY A 284 13.19 -35.48 1.97
C GLY A 284 13.34 -35.26 0.45
N LYS A 285 12.75 -34.18 -0.09
CA LYS A 285 12.77 -33.89 -1.52
C LYS A 285 13.07 -32.42 -1.82
N ASN A 286 13.94 -32.17 -2.79
CA ASN A 286 14.33 -30.82 -3.21
C ASN A 286 13.31 -30.21 -4.19
N TYR A 287 12.14 -29.80 -3.66
CA TYR A 287 11.14 -29.06 -4.43
C TYR A 287 11.64 -27.68 -4.81
N GLU A 288 11.15 -27.11 -5.93
CA GLU A 288 11.39 -25.72 -6.25
C GLU A 288 10.78 -24.80 -5.17
N ALA A 289 11.52 -23.74 -4.81
CA ALA A 289 11.08 -22.81 -3.77
C ALA A 289 9.74 -22.12 -4.12
N SER A 290 9.53 -21.81 -5.40
CA SER A 290 8.29 -21.26 -5.91
C SER A 290 7.08 -22.20 -5.74
N ASP A 291 7.29 -23.53 -5.90
CA ASP A 291 6.22 -24.52 -5.75
C ASP A 291 5.79 -24.64 -4.29
N ILE A 292 6.75 -24.55 -3.34
CA ILE A 292 6.48 -24.58 -1.90
C ILE A 292 5.74 -23.30 -1.48
N ARG A 293 6.15 -22.13 -1.96
CA ARG A 293 5.56 -20.85 -1.54
C ARG A 293 4.28 -20.47 -2.26
N LYS A 294 3.94 -21.19 -3.35
CA LYS A 294 2.73 -20.91 -4.11
C LYS A 294 1.48 -20.97 -3.23
N SER A 295 0.72 -19.89 -3.23
CA SER A 295 -0.52 -19.73 -2.45
C SER A 295 -0.33 -19.64 -0.93
N ILE A 296 0.88 -19.40 -0.43
CA ILE A 296 1.10 -19.18 1.00
C ILE A 296 0.52 -17.83 1.42
N VAL A 297 -0.19 -17.82 2.55
CA VAL A 297 -0.64 -16.62 3.25
C VAL A 297 -0.08 -16.69 4.66
N SER A 298 0.72 -15.73 5.05
CA SER A 298 1.44 -15.81 6.30
C SER A 298 1.71 -14.46 6.94
N ALA A 299 1.89 -14.49 8.24
CA ALA A 299 2.30 -13.34 9.03
C ALA A 299 3.50 -13.71 9.90
N ILE A 300 4.44 -12.79 10.05
CA ILE A 300 5.59 -12.88 10.94
C ILE A 300 5.78 -11.59 11.73
N SER A 301 5.97 -11.72 13.03
CA SER A 301 6.38 -10.63 13.92
C SER A 301 7.65 -11.03 14.65
N VAL A 302 8.67 -10.17 14.62
CA VAL A 302 9.92 -10.37 15.36
C VAL A 302 10.24 -9.16 16.23
N LYS A 303 10.90 -9.38 17.36
CA LYS A 303 11.42 -8.33 18.24
C LYS A 303 12.95 -8.30 18.13
N VAL A 304 13.46 -7.23 17.56
CA VAL A 304 14.89 -6.98 17.31
C VAL A 304 15.38 -5.89 18.26
N MET A 305 16.56 -6.03 18.83
CA MET A 305 17.16 -4.96 19.63
C MET A 305 17.77 -3.91 18.71
N GLU A 306 17.43 -2.63 18.93
CA GLU A 306 17.94 -1.49 18.15
C GLU A 306 17.80 -1.70 16.63
N PRO A 307 16.58 -1.93 16.10
CA PRO A 307 16.40 -2.25 14.70
C PRO A 307 16.77 -1.07 13.80
N VAL A 308 17.53 -1.35 12.74
CA VAL A 308 17.86 -0.40 11.68
C VAL A 308 16.91 -0.61 10.51
N PHE A 309 16.20 0.45 10.13
CA PHE A 309 15.31 0.46 8.96
C PHE A 309 15.94 1.27 7.82
N GLU A 310 15.60 0.94 6.58
CA GLU A 310 16.11 1.66 5.40
C GLU A 310 15.59 3.11 5.30
N SER A 311 14.48 3.43 5.96
CA SER A 311 13.87 4.78 5.98
C SER A 311 13.24 5.10 7.32
N GLN A 312 13.01 6.39 7.58
CA GLN A 312 12.34 6.86 8.80
C GLN A 312 10.88 6.36 8.89
N THR A 313 10.23 6.06 7.77
CA THR A 313 8.88 5.47 7.74
C THR A 313 8.84 4.00 8.17
N LYS A 314 10.01 3.39 8.40
CA LYS A 314 10.19 2.02 8.95
C LYS A 314 9.50 0.91 8.15
N THR A 315 9.39 1.10 6.84
CA THR A 315 8.70 0.16 5.94
C THR A 315 9.50 -1.09 5.61
N LYS A 316 10.84 -1.06 5.81
CA LYS A 316 11.73 -2.18 5.47
C LYS A 316 12.85 -2.33 6.51
N LEU A 317 13.00 -3.55 7.07
CA LEU A 317 14.09 -3.87 8.00
C LEU A 317 15.40 -4.09 7.25
N GLY A 318 16.45 -3.35 7.65
CA GLY A 318 17.81 -3.50 7.16
C GLY A 318 18.73 -4.33 8.08
N SER A 319 18.41 -4.42 9.40
CA SER A 319 19.26 -5.15 10.37
C SER A 319 19.50 -6.60 9.96
N THR A 320 20.74 -7.05 10.08
CA THR A 320 21.16 -8.46 9.90
C THR A 320 21.27 -9.22 11.22
N GLU A 321 21.42 -8.50 12.33
CA GLU A 321 21.57 -9.06 13.69
C GLU A 321 20.32 -8.83 14.51
N MET A 322 20.03 -9.76 15.45
CA MET A 322 18.96 -9.59 16.44
C MET A 322 19.36 -8.60 17.56
N GLY A 323 20.65 -8.28 17.66
CA GLY A 323 21.23 -7.37 18.65
C GLY A 323 21.78 -8.06 19.89
N GLY A 324 22.76 -7.43 20.55
CA GLY A 324 23.46 -8.00 21.70
C GLY A 324 24.22 -9.30 21.35
N ASP A 325 24.15 -10.29 22.23
CA ASP A 325 24.76 -11.62 22.05
C ASP A 325 23.85 -12.61 21.30
N LEU A 326 22.74 -12.12 20.70
CA LEU A 326 21.81 -12.96 19.95
C LEU A 326 22.33 -13.27 18.54
N PRO A 327 21.87 -14.39 17.93
CA PRO A 327 22.27 -14.77 16.58
C PRO A 327 21.78 -13.76 15.53
N THR A 328 22.21 -13.96 14.27
CA THR A 328 21.68 -13.19 13.15
C THR A 328 20.18 -13.38 13.00
N VAL A 329 19.47 -12.39 12.45
CA VAL A 329 18.04 -12.47 12.13
C VAL A 329 17.72 -13.74 11.33
N ARG A 330 18.58 -14.08 10.37
CA ARG A 330 18.45 -15.28 9.54
C ARG A 330 18.54 -16.57 10.34
N THR A 331 19.54 -16.69 11.18
CA THR A 331 19.75 -17.88 12.02
C THR A 331 18.60 -18.04 13.02
N PHE A 332 18.25 -16.96 13.72
CA PHE A 332 17.18 -16.97 14.72
C PHE A 332 15.84 -17.45 14.12
N ILE A 333 15.44 -16.88 12.98
CA ILE A 333 14.19 -17.26 12.33
C ILE A 333 14.26 -18.68 11.77
N SER A 334 15.41 -19.05 11.15
CA SER A 334 15.57 -20.39 10.57
C SER A 334 15.48 -21.49 11.63
N ASP A 335 16.13 -21.31 12.78
CA ASP A 335 16.12 -22.30 13.85
C ASP A 335 14.73 -22.42 14.49
N PHE A 336 14.06 -21.29 14.68
CA PHE A 336 12.69 -21.28 15.20
C PHE A 336 11.72 -22.00 14.25
N VAL A 337 11.74 -21.64 12.96
CA VAL A 337 10.86 -22.26 11.95
C VAL A 337 11.18 -23.74 11.81
N LYS A 338 12.44 -24.11 11.70
CA LYS A 338 12.87 -25.50 11.58
C LYS A 338 12.31 -26.32 12.74
N THR A 339 12.53 -25.88 13.98
CA THR A 339 12.13 -26.65 15.15
C THR A 339 10.61 -26.73 15.29
N ASN A 340 9.91 -25.60 15.17
CA ASN A 340 8.50 -25.55 15.51
C ASN A 340 7.59 -26.01 14.37
N LEU A 341 7.91 -25.64 13.11
CA LEU A 341 7.13 -26.09 11.96
C LEU A 341 7.32 -27.58 11.71
N ASP A 342 8.55 -28.11 11.79
CA ASP A 342 8.82 -29.53 11.65
C ASP A 342 8.05 -30.35 12.69
N ASN A 343 8.14 -29.95 13.98
CA ASN A 343 7.38 -30.59 15.06
C ASN A 343 5.87 -30.51 14.83
N PHE A 344 5.37 -29.38 14.31
CA PHE A 344 3.95 -29.22 14.00
C PHE A 344 3.52 -30.19 12.90
N LEU A 345 4.29 -30.32 11.82
CA LEU A 345 3.97 -31.21 10.70
C LEU A 345 3.97 -32.68 11.12
N HIS A 346 4.90 -33.11 11.98
CA HIS A 346 4.92 -34.46 12.53
C HIS A 346 3.71 -34.75 13.42
N LYS A 347 3.21 -33.77 14.17
CA LYS A 347 2.01 -33.89 15.02
C LYS A 347 0.70 -33.81 14.22
N ASN A 348 0.72 -33.24 13.01
CA ASN A 348 -0.46 -32.98 12.18
C ASN A 348 -0.29 -33.53 10.75
N PRO A 349 -0.26 -34.85 10.59
CA PRO A 349 0.01 -35.51 9.29
C PRO A 349 -1.01 -35.11 8.21
N ASP A 350 -2.28 -34.86 8.56
CA ASP A 350 -3.30 -34.42 7.61
C ASP A 350 -2.97 -33.05 7.00
N THR A 351 -2.43 -32.13 7.82
CA THR A 351 -1.97 -30.83 7.32
C THR A 351 -0.75 -30.97 6.43
N ALA A 352 0.21 -31.81 6.84
CA ALA A 352 1.39 -32.10 6.03
C ALA A 352 1.01 -32.70 4.69
N GLU A 353 0.04 -33.62 4.63
CA GLU A 353 -0.46 -34.21 3.38
C GLU A 353 -1.11 -33.17 2.47
N LYS A 354 -1.91 -32.25 3.03
CA LYS A 354 -2.52 -31.15 2.24
C LYS A 354 -1.45 -30.24 1.65
N ILE A 355 -0.43 -29.86 2.42
CA ILE A 355 0.72 -29.09 1.94
C ILE A 355 1.44 -29.83 0.81
N HIS A 356 1.72 -31.12 1.01
CA HIS A 356 2.38 -31.96 0.01
C HIS A 356 1.59 -32.02 -1.31
N LYS A 357 0.29 -32.30 -1.24
CA LYS A 357 -0.59 -32.29 -2.41
C LYS A 357 -0.56 -30.97 -3.16
N LYS A 358 -0.59 -29.83 -2.42
CA LYS A 358 -0.52 -28.49 -3.02
C LYS A 358 0.82 -28.25 -3.72
N ILE A 359 1.94 -28.67 -3.11
CA ILE A 359 3.28 -28.57 -3.72
C ILE A 359 3.37 -29.41 -5.00
N LEU A 360 2.89 -30.67 -4.98
CA LEU A 360 2.87 -31.54 -6.15
C LEU A 360 2.00 -30.97 -7.28
N GLN A 361 0.85 -30.40 -6.92
CA GLN A 361 0.00 -29.69 -7.89
C GLN A 361 0.75 -28.50 -8.50
N ALA A 362 1.42 -27.67 -7.68
CA ALA A 362 2.21 -26.52 -8.15
C ALA A 362 3.37 -26.96 -9.06
N GLU A 363 4.10 -28.02 -8.69
CA GLU A 363 5.17 -28.62 -9.51
C GLU A 363 4.63 -29.09 -10.87
N LYS A 364 3.48 -29.80 -10.88
CA LYS A 364 2.84 -30.25 -12.11
C LYS A 364 2.43 -29.08 -12.98
N GLU A 365 1.72 -28.10 -12.43
CA GLU A 365 1.30 -26.89 -13.14
C GLU A 365 2.48 -26.12 -13.72
N ARG A 366 3.59 -25.99 -12.97
CA ARG A 366 4.81 -25.34 -13.45
C ARG A 366 5.45 -26.07 -14.62
N LYS A 367 5.52 -27.42 -14.55
CA LYS A 367 6.05 -28.26 -15.63
C LYS A 367 5.17 -28.21 -16.88
N ASP A 368 3.85 -28.31 -16.71
CA ASP A 368 2.89 -28.18 -17.80
C ASP A 368 2.97 -26.81 -18.47
N LEU A 369 3.07 -25.74 -17.65
CA LEU A 369 3.22 -24.38 -18.13
C LEU A 369 4.54 -24.15 -18.88
N SER A 370 5.64 -24.78 -18.46
CA SER A 370 6.93 -24.62 -19.15
C SER A 370 6.88 -25.13 -20.59
N GLY A 371 6.19 -26.27 -20.82
CA GLY A 371 5.94 -26.80 -22.15
C GLY A 371 5.08 -25.89 -23.01
N ILE A 372 3.99 -25.37 -22.42
CA ILE A 372 3.07 -24.45 -23.10
C ILE A 372 3.77 -23.10 -23.40
N ARG A 373 4.55 -22.55 -22.45
CA ARG A 373 5.37 -21.34 -22.66
C ARG A 373 6.34 -21.50 -23.84
N LYS A 374 7.01 -22.66 -23.93
CA LYS A 374 7.90 -22.93 -25.05
C LYS A 374 7.17 -22.87 -26.38
N LEU A 375 5.99 -23.54 -26.46
CA LEU A 375 5.14 -23.51 -27.64
C LEU A 375 4.58 -22.10 -27.93
N ALA A 376 4.16 -21.38 -26.90
CA ALA A 376 3.66 -20.00 -27.02
C ALA A 376 4.76 -19.04 -27.50
N ARG A 377 6.00 -19.16 -26.98
CA ARG A 377 7.17 -18.41 -27.45
C ARG A 377 7.54 -18.73 -28.91
N GLU A 378 7.45 -19.97 -29.31
CA GLU A 378 7.68 -20.35 -30.71
C GLU A 378 6.62 -19.75 -31.63
N ARG A 379 5.34 -19.75 -31.19
CA ARG A 379 4.23 -19.10 -31.92
C ARG A 379 4.41 -17.58 -31.92
N ALA A 380 4.72 -16.95 -30.78
CA ALA A 380 4.96 -15.53 -30.67
C ALA A 380 6.18 -15.08 -31.49
N LYS A 381 7.26 -15.86 -31.55
CA LYS A 381 8.41 -15.56 -32.43
C LYS A 381 8.02 -15.63 -33.90
N LYS A 382 7.18 -16.57 -34.31
CA LYS A 382 6.63 -16.65 -35.66
C LYS A 382 5.65 -15.50 -35.94
N SER A 383 4.90 -15.05 -34.94
CA SER A 383 3.95 -13.94 -35.01
C SER A 383 4.61 -12.56 -34.83
N ASN A 384 5.72 -12.44 -34.07
CA ASN A 384 6.43 -11.17 -33.83
C ASN A 384 7.07 -10.58 -35.10
N LEU A 385 7.35 -11.38 -36.12
CA LEU A 385 7.68 -10.87 -37.44
C LEU A 385 6.49 -10.13 -38.11
N HIS A 386 5.26 -10.31 -37.58
CA HIS A 386 4.02 -9.73 -38.11
C HIS A 386 3.02 -9.34 -37.01
N ASN A 387 3.46 -8.95 -35.79
CA ASN A 387 2.51 -8.54 -34.75
C ASN A 387 1.87 -7.20 -35.10
N LYS A 388 0.77 -7.27 -35.87
CA LYS A 388 -0.03 -6.09 -36.27
C LYS A 388 -0.65 -5.37 -35.07
N LYS A 389 -0.68 -5.99 -33.87
CA LYS A 389 -1.31 -5.46 -32.66
C LYS A 389 -0.40 -4.54 -31.84
N LEU A 390 0.92 -4.79 -31.84
CA LEU A 390 1.88 -3.96 -31.13
C LEU A 390 2.52 -2.94 -32.06
N ARG A 391 2.32 -1.67 -31.75
CA ARG A 391 3.07 -0.54 -32.30
C ARG A 391 4.10 -0.13 -31.26
N ASP A 392 5.27 -0.75 -31.31
CA ASP A 392 6.30 -0.62 -30.30
C ASP A 392 6.97 0.76 -30.29
N CYS A 393 7.64 1.09 -29.15
CA CYS A 393 8.50 2.25 -29.02
C CYS A 393 9.98 1.85 -29.12
N ARG A 394 10.86 2.85 -29.14
CA ARG A 394 12.31 2.64 -29.32
C ARG A 394 13.08 2.46 -28.03
N VAL A 395 12.53 2.90 -26.90
CA VAL A 395 13.16 2.88 -25.58
C VAL A 395 12.27 2.12 -24.61
N HIS A 396 12.81 1.15 -23.93
CA HIS A 396 12.10 0.31 -22.97
C HIS A 396 12.67 0.48 -21.56
N LEU A 397 11.90 0.09 -20.54
CA LEU A 397 12.32 0.15 -19.12
C LEU A 397 13.61 -0.65 -18.87
N ASN A 398 13.76 -1.80 -19.52
CA ASN A 398 14.94 -2.67 -19.41
C ASN A 398 16.16 -2.19 -20.22
N ASP A 399 16.06 -1.08 -20.93
CA ASP A 399 17.19 -0.43 -21.63
C ASP A 399 18.02 0.42 -20.65
N LEU A 400 18.79 -0.23 -19.77
CA LEU A 400 19.52 0.41 -18.67
C LEU A 400 20.46 1.55 -19.10
N LYS A 401 20.81 1.64 -20.38
CA LYS A 401 21.72 2.66 -20.94
C LYS A 401 20.99 3.92 -21.41
N LYS A 402 19.66 3.97 -21.35
CA LYS A 402 18.85 5.08 -21.82
C LYS A 402 18.29 5.88 -20.65
N ASP A 403 18.55 7.18 -20.61
CA ASP A 403 18.13 8.07 -19.52
C ASP A 403 16.61 8.18 -19.42
N ASN A 404 15.90 8.16 -20.55
CA ASN A 404 14.44 8.27 -20.62
C ASN A 404 13.69 6.93 -20.55
N ARG A 405 14.33 5.85 -20.10
CA ARG A 405 13.70 4.52 -19.95
C ARG A 405 12.49 4.51 -18.99
N LEU A 406 12.52 5.38 -17.99
CA LEU A 406 11.43 5.52 -17.02
C LEU A 406 10.17 6.17 -17.60
N GLU A 407 10.25 6.79 -18.77
CA GLU A 407 9.10 7.36 -19.49
C GLU A 407 8.40 6.31 -20.39
N SER A 408 8.97 5.09 -20.50
CA SER A 408 8.44 4.05 -21.38
C SER A 408 7.03 3.63 -20.96
N SER A 409 6.08 3.66 -21.90
CA SER A 409 4.68 3.35 -21.67
C SER A 409 4.07 2.47 -22.75
N LEU A 410 3.15 1.59 -22.37
CA LEU A 410 2.33 0.78 -23.26
C LEU A 410 0.85 1.13 -23.07
N PHE A 411 0.22 1.70 -24.08
CA PHE A 411 -1.23 1.94 -24.09
C PHE A 411 -1.95 0.70 -24.61
N ILE A 412 -2.82 0.11 -23.80
CA ILE A 412 -3.68 -1.01 -24.18
C ILE A 412 -5.04 -0.44 -24.56
N THR A 413 -5.42 -0.57 -25.83
CA THR A 413 -6.60 0.06 -26.41
C THR A 413 -7.66 -0.93 -26.84
N GLU A 414 -8.91 -0.49 -26.88
CA GLU A 414 -10.02 -1.22 -27.43
C GLU A 414 -10.09 -1.01 -28.97
N GLY A 415 -9.64 -2.03 -29.71
CA GLY A 415 -9.76 -2.02 -31.16
C GLY A 415 -8.81 -1.10 -31.92
N ASP A 416 -8.96 -1.12 -33.24
CA ASP A 416 -8.02 -0.45 -34.16
C ASP A 416 -8.26 1.06 -34.29
N SER A 417 -9.48 1.56 -33.99
CA SER A 417 -9.82 2.98 -34.12
C SER A 417 -9.08 3.83 -33.08
N ALA A 418 -9.24 3.51 -31.78
CA ALA A 418 -8.54 4.16 -30.68
C ALA A 418 -7.01 3.97 -30.81
N SER A 419 -6.57 2.76 -31.16
CA SER A 419 -5.17 2.45 -31.45
C SER A 419 -4.60 3.33 -32.55
N GLY A 420 -5.37 3.61 -33.60
CA GLY A 420 -4.97 4.45 -34.73
C GLY A 420 -4.74 5.90 -34.33
N SER A 421 -5.62 6.48 -33.51
CA SER A 421 -5.49 7.84 -33.02
C SER A 421 -4.27 8.00 -32.13
N ILE A 422 -4.09 7.14 -31.13
CA ILE A 422 -2.93 7.16 -30.23
C ILE A 422 -1.63 6.91 -31.01
N THR A 423 -1.61 5.96 -31.96
CA THR A 423 -0.41 5.64 -32.74
C THR A 423 0.09 6.84 -33.55
N LYS A 424 -0.81 7.68 -34.06
CA LYS A 424 -0.45 8.90 -34.80
C LYS A 424 0.06 10.02 -33.90
N SER A 425 -0.40 10.08 -32.66
CA SER A 425 -0.14 11.18 -31.72
C SER A 425 1.01 10.88 -30.75
N ARG A 426 1.40 9.63 -30.59
CA ARG A 426 2.35 9.17 -29.58
C ARG A 426 3.79 9.63 -29.80
N ASN A 427 4.53 9.71 -28.71
CA ASN A 427 6.00 9.77 -28.78
C ASN A 427 6.56 8.39 -29.16
N VAL A 428 7.06 8.26 -30.37
CA VAL A 428 7.61 7.01 -30.91
C VAL A 428 8.81 6.48 -30.12
N ASN A 429 9.50 7.35 -29.37
CA ASN A 429 10.65 6.93 -28.58
C ASN A 429 10.23 6.18 -27.31
N THR A 430 9.20 6.64 -26.60
CA THR A 430 8.86 6.14 -25.25
C THR A 430 7.45 5.56 -25.13
N GLN A 431 6.58 5.75 -26.13
CA GLN A 431 5.18 5.31 -26.07
C GLN A 431 4.89 4.22 -27.10
N ALA A 432 4.41 3.07 -26.64
CA ALA A 432 3.95 1.95 -27.44
C ALA A 432 2.42 1.80 -27.34
N VAL A 433 1.80 1.15 -28.32
CA VAL A 433 0.36 0.88 -28.37
C VAL A 433 0.10 -0.59 -28.65
N PHE A 434 -0.78 -1.20 -27.87
CA PHE A 434 -1.27 -2.56 -28.07
C PHE A 434 -2.78 -2.54 -28.29
N SER A 435 -3.23 -3.04 -29.43
CA SER A 435 -4.65 -3.08 -29.83
C SER A 435 -5.27 -4.43 -29.46
N LEU A 436 -6.31 -4.43 -28.64
CA LEU A 436 -7.12 -5.62 -28.36
C LEU A 436 -8.10 -5.88 -29.49
N LYS A 437 -8.42 -7.15 -29.74
CA LYS A 437 -9.46 -7.54 -30.69
C LYS A 437 -10.75 -7.88 -29.94
N GLY A 438 -11.50 -6.84 -29.58
CA GLY A 438 -12.74 -6.97 -28.81
C GLY A 438 -12.52 -7.25 -27.32
N LYS A 439 -13.57 -7.73 -26.63
CA LYS A 439 -13.54 -8.00 -25.19
C LYS A 439 -12.62 -9.16 -24.85
N PRO A 440 -11.64 -8.97 -23.96
CA PRO A 440 -10.78 -10.06 -23.52
C PRO A 440 -11.56 -11.10 -22.71
N LEU A 441 -10.98 -12.29 -22.56
CA LEU A 441 -11.53 -13.38 -21.77
C LEU A 441 -11.65 -12.97 -20.29
N ASN A 442 -12.78 -13.31 -19.64
CA ASN A 442 -12.86 -13.22 -18.18
C ASN A 442 -11.93 -14.29 -17.57
N SER A 443 -10.81 -13.83 -17.04
CA SER A 443 -9.75 -14.70 -16.50
C SER A 443 -9.97 -15.12 -15.04
N TYR A 444 -11.04 -14.65 -14.39
CA TYR A 444 -11.36 -15.00 -13.01
C TYR A 444 -11.49 -16.53 -12.84
N ASN A 445 -10.81 -17.05 -11.83
CA ASN A 445 -10.76 -18.47 -11.47
C ASN A 445 -10.30 -19.42 -12.62
N MET A 446 -9.62 -18.88 -13.63
CA MET A 446 -9.03 -19.68 -14.70
C MET A 446 -7.59 -20.11 -14.38
N SER A 447 -7.19 -21.28 -14.89
CA SER A 447 -5.80 -21.71 -14.78
C SER A 447 -4.88 -20.87 -15.68
N LYS A 448 -3.61 -20.72 -15.28
CA LYS A 448 -2.58 -20.07 -16.13
C LYS A 448 -2.51 -20.70 -17.54
N LYS A 449 -2.80 -21.99 -17.68
CA LYS A 449 -2.81 -22.70 -18.95
C LYS A 449 -3.79 -22.07 -19.94
N ILE A 450 -5.05 -21.88 -19.53
CA ILE A 450 -6.11 -21.29 -20.37
C ILE A 450 -5.74 -19.88 -20.81
N VAL A 451 -5.14 -19.10 -19.90
CA VAL A 451 -4.70 -17.74 -20.18
C VAL A 451 -3.57 -17.70 -21.20
N TYR A 452 -2.59 -18.62 -21.11
CA TYR A 452 -1.52 -18.74 -22.11
C TYR A 452 -2.00 -19.29 -23.47
N GLU A 453 -3.08 -20.08 -23.49
CA GLU A 453 -3.71 -20.55 -24.72
C GLU A 453 -4.55 -19.47 -25.40
N ASN A 454 -4.97 -18.44 -24.66
CA ASN A 454 -5.67 -17.28 -25.21
C ASN A 454 -4.69 -16.38 -25.99
N GLU A 455 -4.97 -16.14 -27.26
CA GLU A 455 -4.08 -15.40 -28.16
C GLU A 455 -3.84 -13.95 -27.69
N GLU A 456 -4.90 -13.26 -27.25
CA GLU A 456 -4.82 -11.86 -26.81
C GLU A 456 -3.91 -11.70 -25.58
N PHE A 457 -4.15 -12.50 -24.55
CA PHE A 457 -3.34 -12.48 -23.33
C PHE A 457 -1.92 -12.97 -23.56
N ASN A 458 -1.73 -13.96 -24.44
CA ASN A 458 -0.39 -14.44 -24.78
C ASN A 458 0.43 -13.34 -25.48
N LEU A 459 -0.16 -12.64 -26.46
CA LEU A 459 0.51 -11.54 -27.16
C LEU A 459 0.77 -10.34 -26.24
N LEU A 460 -0.15 -10.06 -25.30
CA LEU A 460 0.02 -8.99 -24.31
C LEU A 460 1.16 -9.30 -23.33
N GLN A 461 1.22 -10.54 -22.81
CA GLN A 461 2.31 -11.00 -21.94
C GLN A 461 3.67 -10.92 -22.65
N ALA A 462 3.73 -11.35 -23.91
CA ALA A 462 4.94 -11.26 -24.73
C ALA A 462 5.35 -9.81 -25.00
N ALA A 463 4.38 -8.91 -25.26
CA ALA A 463 4.63 -7.48 -25.44
C ALA A 463 5.22 -6.84 -24.19
N LEU A 464 4.70 -7.18 -23.00
CA LEU A 464 5.16 -6.70 -21.70
C LEU A 464 6.46 -7.38 -21.23
N ASN A 465 6.76 -8.59 -21.73
CA ASN A 465 7.85 -9.47 -21.29
C ASN A 465 7.77 -9.86 -19.81
N ILE A 466 6.57 -10.23 -19.36
CA ILE A 466 6.27 -10.58 -17.95
C ILE A 466 6.07 -12.08 -17.71
N GLU A 467 6.37 -12.92 -18.70
CA GLU A 467 6.16 -14.37 -18.59
C GLU A 467 6.99 -15.03 -17.48
N ASP A 468 8.19 -14.52 -17.23
CA ASP A 468 9.16 -15.07 -16.26
C ASP A 468 9.31 -14.18 -15.00
N GLY A 469 8.48 -13.15 -14.85
CA GLY A 469 8.57 -12.17 -13.76
C GLY A 469 8.74 -10.76 -14.28
N LEU A 470 8.90 -9.78 -13.36
CA LEU A 470 8.97 -8.36 -13.71
C LEU A 470 10.40 -7.85 -13.99
N GLU A 471 11.42 -8.66 -13.72
CA GLU A 471 12.83 -8.26 -13.87
C GLU A 471 13.19 -7.72 -15.26
N ASN A 472 12.47 -8.19 -16.28
CA ASN A 472 12.66 -7.79 -17.68
C ASN A 472 11.45 -7.03 -18.24
N LEU A 473 10.66 -6.41 -17.39
CA LEU A 473 9.51 -5.58 -17.79
C LEU A 473 9.95 -4.52 -18.80
N ARG A 474 9.21 -4.42 -19.92
CA ARG A 474 9.57 -3.54 -21.03
C ARG A 474 9.08 -2.10 -20.87
N TYR A 475 8.00 -1.88 -20.15
CA TYR A 475 7.39 -0.56 -20.02
C TYR A 475 7.16 -0.22 -18.56
N ASN A 476 7.56 1.00 -18.17
CA ASN A 476 7.36 1.50 -16.82
C ASN A 476 5.87 1.78 -16.53
N TYR A 477 5.16 2.28 -17.53
CA TYR A 477 3.73 2.57 -17.43
C TYR A 477 2.94 1.61 -18.33
N ILE A 478 2.05 0.82 -17.76
CA ILE A 478 1.08 -0.01 -18.47
C ILE A 478 -0.26 0.70 -18.34
N VAL A 479 -0.73 1.29 -19.42
CA VAL A 479 -1.86 2.23 -19.41
C VAL A 479 -3.06 1.58 -20.10
N ILE A 480 -4.14 1.33 -19.36
CA ILE A 480 -5.42 0.89 -19.92
C ILE A 480 -6.13 2.12 -20.49
N ALA A 481 -6.25 2.16 -21.80
CA ALA A 481 -6.89 3.25 -22.56
C ALA A 481 -8.13 2.70 -23.27
N THR A 482 -9.26 2.71 -22.57
CA THR A 482 -10.56 2.23 -23.06
C THR A 482 -11.55 3.38 -23.14
N ASP A 483 -12.60 3.20 -23.95
CA ASP A 483 -13.67 4.18 -24.07
C ASP A 483 -14.37 4.42 -22.72
N ALA A 484 -15.00 5.59 -22.57
CA ALA A 484 -15.73 5.97 -21.36
C ALA A 484 -17.14 5.35 -21.28
N ASP A 485 -17.50 4.49 -22.22
CA ASP A 485 -18.77 3.81 -22.27
C ASP A 485 -18.80 2.50 -21.45
N VAL A 486 -19.96 1.82 -21.43
CA VAL A 486 -20.17 0.58 -20.67
C VAL A 486 -19.25 -0.56 -21.16
N ASP A 487 -18.99 -0.62 -22.46
CA ASP A 487 -18.15 -1.66 -23.05
C ASP A 487 -16.68 -1.43 -22.69
N GLY A 488 -16.19 -0.20 -22.78
CA GLY A 488 -14.84 0.16 -22.36
C GLY A 488 -14.62 -0.05 -20.86
N MET A 489 -15.61 0.27 -19.99
CA MET A 489 -15.54 -0.06 -18.56
C MET A 489 -15.47 -1.56 -18.32
N HIS A 490 -16.20 -2.36 -19.09
CA HIS A 490 -16.13 -3.83 -18.98
C HIS A 490 -14.76 -4.36 -19.40
N ILE A 491 -14.19 -3.88 -20.51
CA ILE A 491 -12.84 -4.26 -20.95
C ILE A 491 -11.79 -3.88 -19.91
N ARG A 492 -11.90 -2.68 -19.33
CA ARG A 492 -11.05 -2.23 -18.22
C ARG A 492 -11.08 -3.21 -17.05
N LEU A 493 -12.28 -3.62 -16.61
CA LEU A 493 -12.44 -4.57 -15.51
C LEU A 493 -11.86 -5.95 -15.84
N LEU A 494 -12.03 -6.44 -17.07
CA LEU A 494 -11.45 -7.71 -17.52
C LEU A 494 -9.91 -7.69 -17.52
N LEU A 495 -9.30 -6.58 -17.96
CA LEU A 495 -7.85 -6.40 -17.93
C LEU A 495 -7.31 -6.28 -16.50
N ILE A 496 -7.97 -5.51 -15.64
CA ILE A 496 -7.61 -5.40 -14.22
C ILE A 496 -7.69 -6.79 -13.56
N THR A 497 -8.74 -7.57 -13.83
CA THR A 497 -8.89 -8.95 -13.33
C THR A 497 -7.73 -9.83 -13.76
N PHE A 498 -7.33 -9.75 -15.03
CA PHE A 498 -6.18 -10.49 -15.54
C PHE A 498 -4.88 -10.11 -14.80
N PHE A 499 -4.59 -8.83 -14.62
CA PHE A 499 -3.39 -8.39 -13.93
C PHE A 499 -3.44 -8.73 -12.42
N LEU A 500 -4.58 -8.53 -11.75
CA LEU A 500 -4.77 -8.87 -10.34
C LEU A 500 -4.54 -10.36 -10.08
N GLN A 501 -5.08 -11.22 -10.92
CA GLN A 501 -5.03 -12.65 -10.69
C GLN A 501 -3.67 -13.28 -11.05
N PHE A 502 -3.00 -12.79 -12.09
CA PHE A 502 -1.80 -13.46 -12.63
C PHE A 502 -0.51 -12.67 -12.44
N PHE A 503 -0.59 -11.36 -12.27
CA PHE A 503 0.54 -10.43 -12.17
C PHE A 503 0.30 -9.33 -11.12
N PRO A 504 -0.13 -9.66 -9.88
CA PRO A 504 -0.44 -8.66 -8.86
C PRO A 504 0.77 -7.78 -8.51
N GLU A 505 1.98 -8.26 -8.75
CA GLU A 505 3.22 -7.51 -8.54
C GLU A 505 3.28 -6.26 -9.40
N LEU A 506 2.76 -6.27 -10.64
CA LEU A 506 2.66 -5.07 -11.50
C LEU A 506 1.89 -3.93 -10.84
N ILE A 507 0.85 -4.29 -10.09
CA ILE A 507 0.02 -3.32 -9.37
C ILE A 507 0.71 -2.89 -8.08
N LYS A 508 1.31 -3.82 -7.34
CA LYS A 508 2.05 -3.54 -6.09
C LYS A 508 3.25 -2.63 -6.33
N GLU A 509 3.94 -2.78 -7.46
CA GLU A 509 5.09 -1.97 -7.85
C GLU A 509 4.68 -0.67 -8.57
N GLY A 510 3.38 -0.45 -8.80
CA GLY A 510 2.86 0.81 -9.32
C GLY A 510 3.04 0.98 -10.83
N HIS A 511 2.97 -0.11 -11.60
CA HIS A 511 3.14 -0.07 -13.05
C HIS A 511 1.82 0.00 -13.85
N LEU A 512 0.66 -0.28 -13.23
CA LEU A 512 -0.63 -0.32 -13.91
C LEU A 512 -1.44 0.95 -13.68
N PHE A 513 -1.90 1.56 -14.78
CA PHE A 513 -2.65 2.81 -14.78
C PHE A 513 -3.87 2.75 -15.69
N ILE A 514 -4.83 3.63 -15.44
CA ILE A 514 -5.97 3.91 -16.30
C ILE A 514 -5.74 5.30 -16.90
N LEU A 515 -5.92 5.44 -18.21
CA LEU A 515 -5.90 6.74 -18.88
C LEU A 515 -7.21 7.47 -18.57
N ASP A 516 -7.12 8.62 -17.91
CA ASP A 516 -8.24 9.54 -17.80
C ASP A 516 -8.33 10.37 -19.08
N THR A 517 -9.49 10.35 -19.72
CA THR A 517 -9.73 11.04 -21.00
C THR A 517 -10.85 12.06 -20.85
N PRO A 518 -10.79 13.19 -21.55
CA PRO A 518 -11.81 14.22 -21.43
C PRO A 518 -13.17 13.70 -21.88
N LEU A 519 -14.21 14.02 -21.11
CA LEU A 519 -15.60 13.73 -21.43
C LEU A 519 -16.22 14.80 -22.33
N PHE A 520 -15.72 16.04 -22.23
CA PHE A 520 -16.25 17.18 -23.00
C PHE A 520 -15.14 18.03 -23.58
N ARG A 521 -15.40 18.56 -24.78
CA ARG A 521 -14.66 19.67 -25.36
C ARG A 521 -15.57 20.89 -25.39
N VAL A 522 -15.12 21.99 -24.76
CA VAL A 522 -15.81 23.29 -24.72
C VAL A 522 -14.93 24.30 -25.42
N ARG A 523 -15.37 24.86 -26.55
CA ARG A 523 -14.55 25.80 -27.35
C ARG A 523 -15.32 27.02 -27.85
N ASP A 524 -14.58 28.07 -28.04
CA ASP A 524 -14.98 29.22 -28.88
C ASP A 524 -13.98 29.41 -30.04
N LYS A 525 -14.07 30.53 -30.75
CA LYS A 525 -13.17 30.83 -31.86
C LYS A 525 -11.70 31.04 -31.46
N LYS A 526 -11.39 31.18 -30.17
CA LYS A 526 -10.07 31.54 -29.65
C LYS A 526 -9.47 30.52 -28.70
N GLN A 527 -10.30 29.80 -27.96
CA GLN A 527 -9.86 28.92 -26.88
C GLN A 527 -10.64 27.60 -26.90
N THR A 528 -9.95 26.52 -26.58
CA THR A 528 -10.51 25.18 -26.38
C THR A 528 -10.17 24.70 -25.01
N PHE A 529 -11.16 24.19 -24.27
CA PHE A 529 -11.03 23.54 -22.98
C PHE A 529 -11.45 22.08 -23.09
N TYR A 530 -10.65 21.19 -22.53
CA TYR A 530 -10.98 19.79 -22.38
C TYR A 530 -11.35 19.54 -20.92
N CYS A 531 -12.51 18.97 -20.68
CA CYS A 531 -13.11 18.82 -19.36
C CYS A 531 -13.34 17.35 -19.06
N TYR A 532 -12.89 16.92 -17.89
CA TYR A 532 -12.94 15.55 -17.41
C TYR A 532 -14.11 15.32 -16.44
N SER A 533 -14.77 16.38 -16.02
CA SER A 533 -15.96 16.33 -15.18
C SER A 533 -16.99 17.40 -15.59
N ASP A 534 -18.18 17.27 -15.06
CA ASP A 534 -19.26 18.26 -15.28
C ASP A 534 -18.94 19.60 -14.59
N GLU A 535 -18.23 19.59 -13.47
CA GLU A 535 -17.74 20.78 -12.79
C GLU A 535 -16.72 21.54 -13.66
N GLU A 536 -15.77 20.82 -14.27
CA GLU A 536 -14.80 21.41 -15.19
C GLU A 536 -15.52 21.99 -16.42
N ARG A 537 -16.53 21.30 -16.96
CA ARG A 537 -17.36 21.79 -18.07
C ARG A 537 -18.04 23.11 -17.71
N LYS A 538 -18.73 23.19 -16.57
CA LYS A 538 -19.41 24.42 -16.10
C LYS A 538 -18.41 25.55 -15.88
N SER A 539 -17.25 25.26 -15.31
CA SER A 539 -16.17 26.24 -15.15
C SER A 539 -15.63 26.73 -16.49
N ALA A 540 -15.44 25.84 -17.46
CA ALA A 540 -14.98 26.22 -18.81
C ALA A 540 -15.98 27.12 -19.53
N ILE A 541 -17.28 26.79 -19.46
CA ILE A 541 -18.36 27.61 -20.02
C ILE A 541 -18.34 29.03 -19.42
N SER A 542 -18.15 29.16 -18.13
CA SER A 542 -18.12 30.47 -17.45
C SER A 542 -16.93 31.34 -17.85
N LYS A 543 -15.82 30.75 -18.33
CA LYS A 543 -14.61 31.44 -18.77
C LYS A 543 -14.70 31.96 -20.21
N LEU A 544 -15.59 31.37 -21.01
CA LEU A 544 -15.77 31.75 -22.41
C LEU A 544 -16.83 32.82 -22.57
N ARG A 545 -16.62 33.74 -23.54
CA ARG A 545 -17.58 34.81 -23.86
C ARG A 545 -18.48 34.37 -25.02
N GLY A 546 -19.80 34.35 -24.83
CA GLY A 546 -20.79 33.99 -25.84
C GLY A 546 -21.32 32.57 -25.69
N LYS A 547 -21.85 31.99 -26.80
CA LYS A 547 -22.30 30.57 -26.81
C LYS A 547 -21.11 29.68 -27.23
N PRO A 548 -20.48 28.94 -26.33
CA PRO A 548 -19.41 28.00 -26.69
C PRO A 548 -20.00 26.78 -27.40
N GLU A 549 -19.24 26.20 -28.30
CA GLU A 549 -19.52 24.89 -28.86
C GLU A 549 -19.11 23.82 -27.84
N ILE A 550 -20.03 22.91 -27.48
CA ILE A 550 -19.81 21.82 -26.55
C ILE A 550 -19.92 20.51 -27.32
N THR A 551 -18.86 19.71 -27.28
CA THR A 551 -18.84 18.35 -27.83
C THR A 551 -18.64 17.36 -26.70
N ARG A 552 -19.49 16.31 -26.61
CA ARG A 552 -19.30 15.18 -25.70
C ARG A 552 -18.55 14.08 -26.44
N PHE A 553 -17.45 13.58 -25.88
CA PHE A 553 -16.73 12.41 -26.39
C PHE A 553 -17.35 11.14 -25.77
N LYS A 554 -17.72 10.19 -26.61
CA LYS A 554 -18.24 8.88 -26.18
C LYS A 554 -17.16 7.81 -26.24
N GLY A 555 -16.20 7.93 -27.15
CA GLY A 555 -15.10 7.00 -27.31
C GLY A 555 -13.81 7.68 -27.76
N LEU A 556 -12.69 7.01 -27.51
CA LEU A 556 -11.34 7.48 -27.88
C LEU A 556 -11.17 7.68 -29.38
N GLY A 557 -11.92 6.93 -30.19
CA GLY A 557 -11.89 7.03 -31.64
C GLY A 557 -12.52 8.32 -32.19
N GLU A 558 -13.29 9.07 -31.38
CA GLU A 558 -13.90 10.35 -31.74
C GLU A 558 -12.93 11.53 -31.55
N ILE A 559 -11.85 11.31 -30.82
CA ILE A 559 -10.81 12.32 -30.57
C ILE A 559 -9.82 12.30 -31.73
N SER A 560 -9.61 13.46 -32.35
CA SER A 560 -8.65 13.56 -33.47
C SER A 560 -7.21 13.35 -32.98
N PRO A 561 -6.30 12.84 -33.83
CA PRO A 561 -4.90 12.67 -33.44
C PRO A 561 -4.23 13.95 -32.94
N ASP A 562 -4.58 15.11 -33.51
CA ASP A 562 -4.01 16.39 -33.09
C ASP A 562 -4.46 16.82 -31.70
N GLU A 563 -5.68 16.42 -31.28
CA GLU A 563 -6.19 16.62 -29.92
C GLU A 563 -5.57 15.60 -28.96
N PHE A 564 -5.38 14.37 -29.41
CA PHE A 564 -4.83 13.29 -28.57
C PHE A 564 -3.43 13.59 -28.05
N VAL A 565 -2.60 14.34 -28.79
CA VAL A 565 -1.26 14.76 -28.36
C VAL A 565 -1.30 15.44 -26.99
N HIS A 566 -2.35 16.20 -26.67
CA HIS A 566 -2.50 16.86 -25.37
C HIS A 566 -2.79 15.89 -24.22
N PHE A 567 -3.46 14.77 -24.50
CA PHE A 567 -3.92 13.83 -23.46
C PHE A 567 -2.92 12.72 -23.14
N ILE A 568 -1.95 12.49 -24.01
CA ILE A 568 -0.90 11.49 -23.83
C ILE A 568 0.50 12.10 -23.77
N GLY A 569 0.61 13.45 -23.83
CA GLY A 569 1.83 14.24 -23.72
C GLY A 569 2.11 14.70 -22.28
N GLU A 570 2.53 15.96 -22.14
CA GLU A 570 2.92 16.56 -20.85
C GLU A 570 1.75 16.66 -19.85
N ASP A 571 0.51 16.81 -20.35
CA ASP A 571 -0.71 16.95 -19.54
C ASP A 571 -1.43 15.60 -19.30
N ILE A 572 -0.77 14.48 -19.54
CA ILE A 572 -1.36 13.14 -19.36
C ILE A 572 -1.89 12.95 -17.92
N ARG A 573 -3.15 12.53 -17.80
CA ARG A 573 -3.76 12.16 -16.53
C ARG A 573 -3.84 10.64 -16.43
N LEU A 574 -3.14 10.08 -15.43
CA LEU A 574 -3.08 8.66 -15.18
C LEU A 574 -3.56 8.34 -13.77
N ASP A 575 -4.61 7.55 -13.67
CA ASP A 575 -5.10 7.02 -12.41
C ASP A 575 -4.37 5.71 -12.08
N PRO A 576 -3.58 5.63 -11.02
CA PRO A 576 -2.90 4.40 -10.64
C PRO A 576 -3.92 3.35 -10.17
N VAL A 577 -3.80 2.13 -10.68
CA VAL A 577 -4.53 0.99 -10.12
C VAL A 577 -3.85 0.57 -8.84
N MET A 578 -4.53 0.72 -7.72
CA MET A 578 -4.01 0.36 -6.40
C MET A 578 -4.78 -0.83 -5.83
N LEU A 579 -4.07 -1.67 -5.06
CA LEU A 579 -4.73 -2.70 -4.26
C LEU A 579 -5.35 -2.05 -3.04
N ASP A 580 -6.65 -2.26 -2.88
CA ASP A 580 -7.29 -1.98 -1.60
C ASP A 580 -6.74 -2.97 -0.57
N LYS A 581 -6.12 -2.42 0.47
CA LYS A 581 -5.53 -3.23 1.53
C LYS A 581 -6.61 -3.80 2.48
N GLU A 582 -7.84 -3.39 2.33
CA GLU A 582 -8.95 -3.75 3.25
C GLU A 582 -9.76 -4.94 2.75
N MET A 583 -9.80 -5.15 1.44
CA MET A 583 -10.54 -6.26 0.86
C MET A 583 -9.57 -7.28 0.25
N PRO A 584 -9.60 -8.54 0.68
CA PRO A 584 -8.84 -9.61 0.02
C PRO A 584 -9.14 -9.64 -1.48
N ILE A 585 -8.08 -9.76 -2.29
CA ILE A 585 -8.20 -9.76 -3.76
C ILE A 585 -9.22 -10.80 -4.22
N GLU A 586 -9.24 -11.97 -3.60
CA GLU A 586 -10.17 -13.06 -3.91
C GLU A 586 -11.62 -12.65 -3.71
N LYS A 587 -11.96 -12.02 -2.59
CA LYS A 587 -13.34 -11.55 -2.32
C LYS A 587 -13.78 -10.49 -3.32
N MET A 588 -12.87 -9.57 -3.65
CA MET A 588 -13.14 -8.53 -4.64
C MET A 588 -13.37 -9.13 -6.03
N LEU A 589 -12.49 -10.04 -6.46
CA LEU A 589 -12.63 -10.72 -7.74
C LEU A 589 -13.87 -11.60 -7.78
N GLU A 590 -14.20 -12.32 -6.71
CA GLU A 590 -15.42 -13.12 -6.62
C GLU A 590 -16.67 -12.25 -6.70
N PHE A 591 -16.69 -11.12 -6.00
CA PHE A 591 -17.81 -10.19 -6.02
C PHE A 591 -18.03 -9.60 -7.42
N TYR A 592 -16.98 -9.05 -8.06
CA TYR A 592 -17.13 -8.38 -9.35
C TYR A 592 -17.14 -9.32 -10.55
N MET A 593 -16.40 -10.43 -10.52
CA MET A 593 -16.15 -11.30 -11.68
C MET A 593 -16.69 -12.73 -11.53
N GLY A 594 -17.07 -13.11 -10.31
CA GLY A 594 -17.64 -14.41 -10.00
C GLY A 594 -19.10 -14.58 -10.42
N LYS A 595 -19.73 -15.66 -9.97
CA LYS A 595 -21.14 -15.99 -10.30
C LYS A 595 -22.18 -15.31 -9.41
N ASN A 596 -21.77 -14.46 -8.47
CA ASN A 596 -22.64 -13.81 -7.49
C ASN A 596 -23.42 -12.64 -8.10
N THR A 597 -24.43 -12.94 -8.92
CA THR A 597 -25.24 -11.94 -9.62
C THR A 597 -26.19 -11.16 -8.68
N PRO A 598 -26.84 -11.78 -7.65
CA PRO A 598 -27.80 -11.07 -6.80
C PRO A 598 -27.17 -9.92 -5.99
N ASP A 599 -26.02 -10.16 -5.36
CA ASP A 599 -25.34 -9.14 -4.55
C ASP A 599 -24.80 -8.00 -5.41
N ARG A 600 -24.31 -8.30 -6.63
CA ARG A 600 -23.94 -7.26 -7.60
C ARG A 600 -25.13 -6.41 -8.05
N GLN A 601 -26.29 -7.03 -8.30
CA GLN A 601 -27.49 -6.29 -8.64
C GLN A 601 -27.90 -5.34 -7.49
N LYS A 602 -27.89 -5.83 -6.26
CA LYS A 602 -28.16 -5.03 -5.08
C LYS A 602 -27.18 -3.86 -4.96
N PHE A 603 -25.88 -4.13 -5.08
CA PHE A 603 -24.83 -3.09 -5.06
C PHE A 603 -25.04 -2.04 -6.15
N ILE A 604 -25.36 -2.46 -7.39
CA ILE A 604 -25.63 -1.53 -8.50
C ILE A 604 -26.83 -0.65 -8.17
N ILE A 605 -27.92 -1.22 -7.67
CA ILE A 605 -29.14 -0.48 -7.31
C ILE A 605 -28.85 0.55 -6.20
N GLU A 606 -28.10 0.14 -5.17
CA GLU A 606 -27.76 0.99 -4.01
C GLU A 606 -26.80 2.14 -4.37
N ASN A 607 -25.95 1.95 -5.39
CA ASN A 607 -24.94 2.92 -5.81
C ASN A 607 -25.23 3.58 -7.16
N LEU A 608 -26.42 3.35 -7.73
CA LEU A 608 -26.81 3.92 -9.01
C LEU A 608 -26.93 5.45 -8.92
N LYS A 609 -26.04 6.15 -9.61
CA LYS A 609 -26.17 7.57 -9.85
C LYS A 609 -26.90 7.75 -11.17
N ILE A 610 -28.12 8.25 -11.12
CA ILE A 610 -28.88 8.61 -12.33
C ILE A 610 -28.32 9.95 -12.82
N GLU A 611 -27.54 9.92 -13.89
CA GLU A 611 -27.25 11.12 -14.66
C GLU A 611 -28.52 11.46 -15.45
N LEU A 612 -29.20 12.53 -15.07
CA LEU A 612 -30.24 13.11 -15.90
C LEU A 612 -29.57 13.65 -17.17
N ASP A 613 -29.82 13.01 -18.30
CA ASP A 613 -29.56 13.62 -19.61
C ASP A 613 -30.40 14.90 -19.66
N ILE A 614 -29.76 16.03 -19.37
CA ILE A 614 -30.37 17.33 -19.62
C ILE A 614 -30.31 17.48 -21.16
N VAL A 615 -31.40 17.10 -21.80
CA VAL A 615 -31.69 17.52 -23.16
C VAL A 615 -31.91 19.03 -23.05
N GLU A 616 -30.89 19.83 -23.32
CA GLU A 616 -31.07 21.24 -23.55
C GLU A 616 -31.87 21.38 -24.84
N GLU A 617 -33.16 21.66 -24.70
CA GLU A 617 -33.95 22.21 -25.78
C GLU A 617 -33.30 23.52 -26.25
N ALA A 618 -33.04 23.60 -27.56
CA ALA A 618 -32.36 24.66 -28.31
C ALA A 618 -33.00 26.05 -28.19
#